data_c149cf8b7bc25fd631b2f0eed48d4fdc
#
_entry.id   c149cf8b7bc25fd631b2f0eed48d4fdc
#
_cell.length_a   1.000
_cell.length_b   1.000
_cell.length_c   1.000
_cell.angle_alpha   90.00
_cell.angle_beta   90.00
_cell.angle_gamma   90.00
#
_symmetry.space_group_name_H-M   'P 1'
#
loop_
_entity.id
_entity.type
_entity.pdbx_description
1 polymer ?
#
loop_
_entity_poly.entity_id
_entity_poly.type
_entity_poly.pdbx_seq_one_letter_code
_entity_poly.pdbx_strand_id
1 'polypeptide(L)'
;SIPAIKGVEFGIGFETTRRPGSQVHDEILLDEAEGFVRASNNAGGLEGGMTTGMPLVITVGMKPIATLTTPLNTVNLDTLEVAEASKERSDTCAVPAAAVVAESEVAMVLADAYLRKFGCDNMTDIKQNIASYKERIKTMSR
;
A
#
# COMPACT_ATOMS: atom_id res chain seq x y z
N SER A 1 9.46 -6.27 6.19
CA SER A 1 9.38 -4.99 6.93
C SER A 1 10.34 -3.99 6.33
N ILE A 2 9.81 -2.86 5.86
CA ILE A 2 10.61 -1.78 5.27
C ILE A 2 11.19 -0.92 6.40
N PRO A 3 12.51 -0.65 6.43
CA PRO A 3 13.13 0.17 7.45
C PRO A 3 12.47 1.55 7.58
N ALA A 4 12.32 2.03 8.82
CA ALA A 4 11.71 3.30 9.18
C ALA A 4 10.21 3.47 8.88
N ILE A 5 9.55 2.55 8.22
CA ILE A 5 8.10 2.58 8.05
C ILE A 5 7.44 2.21 9.38
N LYS A 6 6.48 3.04 9.82
CA LYS A 6 5.79 2.92 11.10
C LYS A 6 4.28 2.80 10.99
N GLY A 7 3.73 3.04 9.82
CA GLY A 7 2.31 2.91 9.56
C GLY A 7 2.04 2.61 8.10
N VAL A 8 0.88 2.02 7.84
CA VAL A 8 0.37 1.75 6.50
C VAL A 8 -1.13 1.97 6.50
N GLU A 9 -1.64 2.59 5.45
CA GLU A 9 -3.05 2.81 5.20
C GLU A 9 -3.41 2.38 3.78
N PHE A 10 -4.62 1.89 3.60
CA PHE A 10 -5.21 1.59 2.30
C PHE A 10 -6.34 2.59 2.00
N GLY A 11 -6.36 3.13 0.79
CA GLY A 11 -7.34 4.14 0.39
C GLY A 11 -7.30 5.37 1.30
N ILE A 12 -8.46 5.75 1.84
CA ILE A 12 -8.57 6.87 2.79
C ILE A 12 -8.18 6.52 4.23
N GLY A 13 -7.76 5.27 4.48
CA GLY A 13 -7.15 4.82 5.72
C GLY A 13 -7.93 5.21 6.98
N PHE A 14 -7.27 5.86 7.94
CA PHE A 14 -7.90 6.29 9.19
C PHE A 14 -9.03 7.32 9.02
N GLU A 15 -9.13 7.96 7.86
CA GLU A 15 -10.23 8.89 7.59
C GLU A 15 -11.59 8.16 7.56
N THR A 16 -11.62 6.85 7.31
CA THR A 16 -12.82 6.03 7.39
C THR A 16 -13.50 6.10 8.77
N THR A 17 -12.70 6.25 9.83
CA THR A 17 -13.21 6.30 11.22
C THR A 17 -13.85 7.64 11.60
N ARG A 18 -13.67 8.66 10.77
CA ARG A 18 -14.15 10.03 10.99
C ARG A 18 -15.40 10.36 10.19
N ARG A 19 -15.82 9.47 9.28
CA ARG A 19 -16.92 9.68 8.36
C ARG A 19 -18.05 8.68 8.61
N PRO A 20 -19.30 9.05 8.33
CA PRO A 20 -20.41 8.08 8.31
C PRO A 20 -20.20 7.06 7.17
N GLY A 21 -20.66 5.83 7.35
CA GLY A 21 -20.46 4.74 6.39
C GLY A 21 -20.91 5.07 4.96
N SER A 22 -21.98 5.85 4.81
CA SER A 22 -22.48 6.33 3.51
C SER A 22 -21.49 7.21 2.73
N GLN A 23 -20.46 7.74 3.38
CA GLN A 23 -19.39 8.53 2.77
C GLN A 23 -18.07 7.78 2.65
N VAL A 24 -18.05 6.54 3.13
CA VAL A 24 -16.86 5.68 3.16
C VAL A 24 -16.94 4.56 2.13
N HIS A 25 -18.08 3.85 2.10
CA HIS A 25 -18.22 2.68 1.22
C HIS A 25 -18.33 3.10 -0.24
N ASP A 26 -17.57 2.38 -1.09
CA ASP A 26 -17.56 2.59 -2.53
C ASP A 26 -18.76 1.91 -3.16
N GLU A 27 -19.70 2.68 -3.70
CA GLU A 27 -20.89 2.15 -4.37
C GLU A 27 -20.52 1.32 -5.60
N ILE A 28 -21.25 0.25 -5.84
CA ILE A 28 -21.15 -0.57 -7.05
C ILE A 28 -22.18 -0.05 -8.05
N LEU A 29 -21.70 0.37 -9.21
CA LEU A 29 -22.51 0.82 -10.34
C LEU A 29 -22.40 -0.18 -11.49
N LEU A 30 -23.39 -0.18 -12.37
CA LEU A 30 -23.37 -0.93 -13.63
C LEU A 30 -23.10 0.04 -14.77
N ASP A 31 -21.96 -0.14 -15.43
CA ASP A 31 -21.60 0.53 -16.68
C ASP A 31 -21.87 -0.38 -17.87
N GLU A 32 -22.40 0.16 -18.95
CA GLU A 32 -22.78 -0.63 -20.15
C GLU A 32 -21.56 -1.25 -20.85
N ALA A 33 -20.40 -0.61 -20.80
CA ALA A 33 -19.18 -1.06 -21.48
C ALA A 33 -18.27 -1.88 -20.57
N GLU A 34 -18.10 -1.42 -19.31
CA GLU A 34 -17.14 -1.98 -18.38
C GLU A 34 -17.75 -3.02 -17.41
N GLY A 35 -19.08 -3.10 -17.31
CA GLY A 35 -19.76 -3.94 -16.35
C GLY A 35 -19.84 -3.31 -14.95
N PHE A 36 -19.53 -4.08 -13.92
CA PHE A 36 -19.54 -3.56 -12.55
C PHE A 36 -18.32 -2.65 -12.28
N VAL A 37 -18.57 -1.41 -11.94
CA VAL A 37 -17.57 -0.41 -11.59
C VAL A 37 -17.81 0.16 -10.20
N ARG A 38 -16.81 0.79 -9.60
CA ARG A 38 -16.92 1.51 -8.34
C ARG A 38 -17.07 3.00 -8.57
N ALA A 39 -17.99 3.66 -7.85
CA ALA A 39 -18.19 5.11 -7.93
C ALA A 39 -17.02 5.90 -7.32
N SER A 40 -16.31 5.31 -6.37
CA SER A 40 -15.17 5.88 -5.66
C SER A 40 -14.15 4.79 -5.34
N ASN A 41 -13.01 5.17 -4.76
CA ASN A 41 -11.94 4.24 -4.36
C ASN A 41 -11.45 4.51 -2.93
N ASN A 42 -12.37 4.73 -2.02
CA ASN A 42 -12.05 4.97 -0.61
C ASN A 42 -11.38 3.76 0.05
N ALA A 43 -11.74 2.55 -0.39
CA ALA A 43 -11.12 1.31 0.06
C ALA A 43 -9.69 1.09 -0.46
N GLY A 44 -9.23 1.95 -1.40
CA GLY A 44 -7.88 1.82 -1.97
C GLY A 44 -7.66 0.56 -2.80
N GLY A 45 -8.70 0.07 -3.48
CA GLY A 45 -8.64 -1.08 -4.38
C GLY A 45 -8.72 -2.44 -3.69
N LEU A 46 -8.91 -2.50 -2.36
CA LEU A 46 -8.98 -3.74 -1.58
C LEU A 46 -10.20 -3.77 -0.67
N GLU A 47 -11.02 -4.80 -0.77
CA GLU A 47 -12.13 -5.10 0.12
C GLU A 47 -12.15 -6.58 0.49
N GLY A 48 -12.25 -6.89 1.77
CA GLY A 48 -12.26 -8.27 2.25
C GLY A 48 -11.05 -9.11 1.82
N GLY A 49 -9.89 -8.49 1.63
CA GLY A 49 -8.67 -9.15 1.15
C GLY A 49 -8.63 -9.44 -0.36
N MET A 50 -9.61 -8.91 -1.12
CA MET A 50 -9.69 -9.07 -2.58
C MET A 50 -9.56 -7.72 -3.28
N THR A 51 -8.94 -7.73 -4.46
CA THR A 51 -8.88 -6.55 -5.31
C THR A 51 -10.24 -6.25 -5.93
N THR A 52 -10.62 -4.97 -5.98
CA THR A 52 -11.91 -4.52 -6.51
C THR A 52 -11.87 -4.20 -8.00
N GLY A 53 -10.71 -4.26 -8.63
CA GLY A 53 -10.48 -3.78 -9.99
C GLY A 53 -10.04 -2.31 -10.05
N MET A 54 -10.20 -1.55 -8.96
CA MET A 54 -9.69 -0.18 -8.84
C MET A 54 -8.17 -0.17 -8.55
N PRO A 55 -7.48 0.96 -8.77
CA PRO A 55 -6.08 1.11 -8.41
C PRO A 55 -5.84 0.80 -6.93
N LEU A 56 -4.75 0.10 -6.65
CA LEU A 56 -4.29 -0.10 -5.27
C LEU A 56 -3.64 1.19 -4.77
N VAL A 57 -4.23 1.79 -3.76
CA VAL A 57 -3.75 3.02 -3.12
C VAL A 57 -3.28 2.70 -1.71
N ILE A 58 -1.97 2.80 -1.51
CA ILE A 58 -1.33 2.48 -0.23
C ILE A 58 -0.49 3.67 0.20
N THR A 59 -0.75 4.16 1.40
CA THR A 59 0.04 5.22 2.02
C THR A 59 0.88 4.63 3.14
N VAL A 60 2.16 4.95 3.15
CA VAL A 60 3.09 4.49 4.20
C VAL A 60 3.64 5.67 5.00
N GLY A 61 3.64 5.54 6.32
CA GLY A 61 4.19 6.52 7.23
C GLY A 61 5.64 6.20 7.57
N MET A 62 6.58 7.06 7.16
CA MET A 62 7.99 6.90 7.45
C MET A 62 8.40 7.81 8.61
N LYS A 63 9.06 7.26 9.63
CA LYS A 63 9.65 8.08 10.69
C LYS A 63 10.82 8.92 10.16
N PRO A 64 11.03 10.15 10.67
CA PRO A 64 12.18 10.95 10.28
C PRO A 64 13.49 10.30 10.72
N ILE A 65 14.60 10.79 10.16
CA ILE A 65 15.96 10.38 10.55
C ILE A 65 16.18 10.65 12.02
N ALA A 66 16.81 9.71 12.72
CA ALA A 66 17.00 9.78 14.17
C ALA A 66 18.08 10.79 14.59
N THR A 67 19.04 11.09 13.71
CA THR A 67 20.08 12.10 13.96
C THR A 67 19.53 13.49 13.66
N LEU A 68 19.72 14.42 14.59
CA LEU A 68 19.19 15.79 14.49
C LEU A 68 20.33 16.80 14.50
N THR A 69 20.14 17.92 13.81
CA THR A 69 21.06 19.07 13.89
C THR A 69 21.05 19.73 15.26
N THR A 70 19.90 19.64 15.97
CA THR A 70 19.77 19.99 17.39
C THR A 70 19.65 18.68 18.16
N PRO A 71 20.71 18.19 18.81
CA PRO A 71 20.73 16.91 19.48
C PRO A 71 19.70 16.81 20.60
N LEU A 72 19.11 15.62 20.75
CA LEU A 72 18.32 15.30 21.95
C LEU A 72 19.26 14.82 23.07
N ASN A 73 18.78 14.89 24.31
CA ASN A 73 19.47 14.29 25.42
C ASN A 73 19.51 12.78 25.32
N THR A 74 20.63 12.19 25.69
CA THR A 74 20.86 10.78 25.84
C THR A 74 21.60 10.49 27.15
N VAL A 75 22.05 9.27 27.35
CA VAL A 75 22.81 8.86 28.53
C VAL A 75 24.15 8.28 28.08
N ASN A 76 25.23 8.72 28.69
CA ASN A 76 26.52 8.06 28.57
C ASN A 76 26.45 6.71 29.31
N LEU A 77 26.75 5.63 28.61
CA LEU A 77 26.59 4.27 29.17
C LEU A 77 27.70 3.93 30.20
N ASP A 78 28.83 4.60 30.17
CA ASP A 78 29.95 4.37 31.11
C ASP A 78 29.75 5.14 32.42
N THR A 79 29.30 6.39 32.33
CA THR A 79 29.14 7.28 33.52
C THR A 79 27.71 7.31 34.04
N LEU A 80 26.72 6.86 33.25
CA LEU A 80 25.28 6.95 33.51
C LEU A 80 24.78 8.40 33.68
N GLU A 81 25.52 9.35 33.17
CA GLU A 81 25.16 10.78 33.19
C GLU A 81 24.44 11.19 31.89
N VAL A 82 23.68 12.28 32.00
CA VAL A 82 23.03 12.90 30.84
C VAL A 82 24.08 13.42 29.87
N ALA A 83 23.96 13.10 28.63
CA ALA A 83 24.83 13.54 27.54
C ALA A 83 23.98 13.99 26.32
N GLU A 84 24.59 14.74 25.43
CA GLU A 84 23.97 15.03 24.13
C GLU A 84 24.18 13.86 23.16
N ALA A 85 23.14 13.55 22.38
CA ALA A 85 23.25 12.56 21.31
C ALA A 85 24.19 13.04 20.21
N SER A 86 24.76 12.10 19.46
CA SER A 86 25.63 12.41 18.33
C SER A 86 24.94 13.30 17.32
N LYS A 87 25.60 14.38 16.94
CA LYS A 87 25.14 15.28 15.88
C LYS A 87 25.69 14.80 14.54
N GLU A 88 24.79 14.45 13.64
CA GLU A 88 25.15 14.07 12.29
C GLU A 88 24.37 14.89 11.27
N ARG A 89 24.82 14.89 10.03
CA ARG A 89 24.14 15.51 8.92
C ARG A 89 22.79 14.81 8.69
N SER A 90 21.70 15.58 8.72
CA SER A 90 20.31 15.08 8.61
C SER A 90 19.45 15.88 7.63
N ASP A 91 20.08 16.47 6.62
CA ASP A 91 19.44 17.28 5.57
C ASP A 91 18.94 16.45 4.37
N THR A 92 18.89 15.12 4.49
CA THR A 92 18.44 14.20 3.45
C THR A 92 17.04 13.69 3.75
N CYS A 93 16.25 13.53 2.69
CA CYS A 93 14.92 12.94 2.75
C CYS A 93 14.92 11.57 2.04
N ALA A 94 14.59 10.50 2.77
CA ALA A 94 14.55 9.14 2.24
C ALA A 94 13.15 8.73 1.70
N VAL A 95 12.15 9.62 1.78
CA VAL A 95 10.77 9.31 1.35
C VAL A 95 10.69 8.88 -0.12
N PRO A 96 11.34 9.54 -1.10
CA PRO A 96 11.28 9.10 -2.49
C PRO A 96 11.83 7.68 -2.70
N ALA A 97 12.94 7.34 -2.03
CA ALA A 97 13.50 6.00 -2.08
C ALA A 97 12.58 4.98 -1.40
N ALA A 98 12.01 5.33 -0.25
CA ALA A 98 11.06 4.48 0.48
C ALA A 98 9.79 4.19 -0.33
N ALA A 99 9.30 5.14 -1.13
CA ALA A 99 8.17 4.96 -2.02
C ALA A 99 8.45 3.87 -3.06
N VAL A 100 9.60 3.89 -3.73
CA VAL A 100 10.01 2.87 -4.70
C VAL A 100 10.16 1.49 -4.04
N VAL A 101 10.72 1.43 -2.85
CA VAL A 101 10.84 0.18 -2.09
C VAL A 101 9.45 -0.36 -1.74
N ALA A 102 8.54 0.48 -1.24
CA ALA A 102 7.18 0.08 -0.89
C ALA A 102 6.40 -0.44 -2.12
N GLU A 103 6.50 0.26 -3.25
CA GLU A 103 5.89 -0.18 -4.52
C GLU A 103 6.43 -1.54 -4.95
N SER A 104 7.74 -1.75 -4.86
CA SER A 104 8.38 -3.03 -5.23
C SER A 104 7.92 -4.18 -4.34
N GLU A 105 7.81 -3.98 -3.04
CA GLU A 105 7.30 -4.98 -2.10
C GLU A 105 5.83 -5.34 -2.40
N VAL A 106 4.99 -4.36 -2.69
CA VAL A 106 3.59 -4.58 -3.09
C VAL A 106 3.54 -5.36 -4.40
N ALA A 107 4.37 -5.02 -5.39
CA ALA A 107 4.44 -5.72 -6.67
C ALA A 107 4.82 -7.20 -6.50
N MET A 108 5.77 -7.52 -5.62
CA MET A 108 6.14 -8.91 -5.33
C MET A 108 5.00 -9.69 -4.69
N VAL A 109 4.28 -9.12 -3.73
CA VAL A 109 3.10 -9.75 -3.10
C VAL A 109 1.98 -9.99 -4.13
N LEU A 110 1.74 -9.03 -5.01
CA LEU A 110 0.75 -9.17 -6.08
C LEU A 110 1.17 -10.23 -7.09
N ALA A 111 2.44 -10.30 -7.46
CA ALA A 111 2.96 -11.33 -8.37
C ALA A 111 2.72 -12.74 -7.80
N ASP A 112 3.01 -12.96 -6.52
CA ASP A 112 2.74 -14.24 -5.86
C ASP A 112 1.23 -14.58 -5.89
N ALA A 113 0.37 -13.62 -5.58
CA ALA A 113 -1.09 -13.81 -5.63
C ALA A 113 -1.58 -14.12 -7.05
N TYR A 114 -1.02 -13.48 -8.08
CA TYR A 114 -1.30 -13.77 -9.48
C TYR A 114 -0.89 -15.18 -9.88
N LEU A 115 0.33 -15.58 -9.51
CA LEU A 115 0.85 -16.92 -9.84
C LEU A 115 0.02 -18.00 -9.17
N ARG A 116 -0.39 -17.83 -7.92
CA ARG A 116 -1.29 -18.77 -7.22
C ARG A 116 -2.65 -18.88 -7.90
N LYS A 117 -3.19 -17.79 -8.42
CA LYS A 117 -4.53 -17.75 -9.01
C LYS A 117 -4.54 -18.23 -10.45
N PHE A 118 -3.56 -17.86 -11.26
CA PHE A 118 -3.56 -18.04 -12.71
C PHE A 118 -2.55 -19.07 -13.22
N GLY A 119 -1.78 -19.68 -12.32
CA GLY A 119 -0.72 -20.64 -12.65
C GLY A 119 0.66 -20.02 -12.62
N CYS A 120 1.69 -20.87 -12.54
CA CYS A 120 3.08 -20.45 -12.36
C CYS A 120 4.07 -21.15 -13.29
N ASP A 121 3.59 -21.99 -14.21
CA ASP A 121 4.46 -22.84 -15.02
C ASP A 121 5.02 -22.07 -16.24
N ASN A 122 4.16 -21.42 -17.02
CA ASN A 122 4.62 -20.61 -18.14
C ASN A 122 3.75 -19.37 -18.39
N MET A 123 4.35 -18.35 -19.03
CA MET A 123 3.70 -17.06 -19.27
C MET A 123 2.54 -17.12 -20.27
N THR A 124 2.51 -18.11 -21.17
CA THR A 124 1.43 -18.25 -22.16
C THR A 124 0.15 -18.68 -21.45
N ASP A 125 0.24 -19.68 -20.60
CA ASP A 125 -0.90 -20.21 -19.85
C ASP A 125 -1.43 -19.17 -18.85
N ILE A 126 -0.54 -18.46 -18.15
CA ILE A 126 -0.92 -17.38 -17.25
C ILE A 126 -1.73 -16.31 -18.00
N LYS A 127 -1.25 -15.84 -19.16
CA LYS A 127 -1.94 -14.83 -19.96
C LYS A 127 -3.31 -15.32 -20.44
N GLN A 128 -3.42 -16.58 -20.88
CA GLN A 128 -4.68 -17.17 -21.30
C GLN A 128 -5.67 -17.29 -20.14
N ASN A 129 -5.21 -17.73 -18.97
CA ASN A 129 -6.03 -17.85 -17.77
C ASN A 129 -6.55 -16.47 -17.29
N ILE A 130 -5.71 -15.44 -17.35
CA ILE A 130 -6.12 -14.06 -17.05
C ILE A 130 -7.18 -13.56 -18.05
N ALA A 131 -6.98 -13.80 -19.36
CA ALA A 131 -7.92 -13.38 -20.39
C ALA A 131 -9.29 -14.07 -20.21
N SER A 132 -9.29 -15.38 -20.02
CA SER A 132 -10.50 -16.16 -19.76
C SER A 132 -11.23 -15.71 -18.49
N TYR A 133 -10.49 -15.42 -17.43
CA TYR A 133 -11.05 -14.89 -16.19
C TYR A 133 -11.73 -13.52 -16.39
N LYS A 134 -11.08 -12.62 -17.10
CA LYS A 134 -11.63 -11.29 -17.40
C LYS A 134 -12.89 -11.36 -18.25
N GLU A 135 -12.90 -12.21 -19.25
CA GLU A 135 -14.09 -12.43 -20.10
C GLU A 135 -15.27 -12.99 -19.30
N ARG A 136 -15.01 -13.97 -18.44
CA ARG A 136 -16.04 -14.53 -17.57
C ARG A 136 -16.65 -13.49 -16.64
N ILE A 137 -15.84 -12.59 -16.06
CA ILE A 137 -16.36 -11.51 -15.20
C ILE A 137 -17.25 -10.56 -16.00
N LYS A 138 -16.88 -10.19 -17.21
CA LYS A 138 -17.70 -9.32 -18.09
C LYS A 138 -19.05 -9.96 -18.43
N THR A 139 -19.10 -11.27 -18.60
CA THR A 139 -20.35 -11.97 -18.89
C THR A 139 -21.28 -12.09 -17.69
N MET A 140 -20.76 -12.01 -16.47
CA MET A 140 -21.59 -12.03 -15.24
C MET A 140 -22.36 -10.73 -15.01
N SER A 141 -21.98 -9.64 -15.67
CA SER A 141 -22.64 -8.33 -15.57
C SER A 141 -23.73 -8.12 -16.65
N ARG A 142 -23.97 -9.12 -17.49
CA ARG A 142 -25.03 -9.15 -18.52
C ARG A 142 -26.13 -10.13 -18.13
#